data_1cb0e2aff6d5fc77b865edcc466dc9ce
#
_entry.id   1cb0e2aff6d5fc77b865edcc466dc9ce
#
_cell.length_a   1.000
_cell.length_b   1.000
_cell.length_c   1.000
_cell.angle_alpha   90.00
_cell.angle_beta   90.00
_cell.angle_gamma   90.00
#
_symmetry.space_group_name_H-M   'P 1'
#
loop_
_entity.id
_entity.type
_entity.pdbx_description
1 polymer ?
#
loop_
_entity_poly.entity_id
_entity_poly.type
_entity_poly.pdbx_seq_one_letter_code
_entity_poly.pdbx_strand_id
1 'polypeptide(L)'
;MPSRAISRGRGRTNRRPLICRGNDSSVCSDPGPAADKSIGSHHNLIASNRSPVNASRCHHWVIGDVHGCHRALLELLAVLPADDHLVFCGDVINRGSRIEESMLLVWDLMRCGRATWLRGNHEQELIDALQANKHSGSKALLRQDTCQQLGEAGCRDWLHRLNQLPLVFRGDGWSATHAGFTASGQPDLSIRESFWKTYDGRFGRVVIGHTPRPQVERHERIVLIDTGAVYGGLLSAFCPETDAVVQVLGDRDRKPYPRAKDLKRVPAVLAGDPGSC
;
A
#
# COMPACT_ATOMS: atom_id res chain seq x y z
N MET A 1 -31.17 -37.85 -35.92
CA MET A 1 -31.92 -36.83 -35.14
C MET A 1 -30.88 -36.11 -34.28
N PRO A 2 -30.60 -34.79 -34.50
CA PRO A 2 -29.55 -34.06 -33.77
C PRO A 2 -30.10 -33.35 -32.56
N SER A 3 -29.44 -33.53 -31.40
CA SER A 3 -29.73 -32.85 -30.16
C SER A 3 -29.16 -31.42 -30.16
N ARG A 4 -30.03 -30.47 -29.81
CA ARG A 4 -29.72 -29.04 -29.72
C ARG A 4 -28.87 -28.72 -28.48
N ALA A 5 -27.74 -28.05 -28.69
CA ALA A 5 -26.97 -27.41 -27.65
C ALA A 5 -27.61 -26.09 -27.20
N ILE A 6 -27.85 -25.94 -25.92
CA ILE A 6 -28.35 -24.69 -25.31
C ILE A 6 -27.12 -23.90 -24.83
N SER A 7 -26.85 -22.76 -25.47
CA SER A 7 -25.84 -21.80 -25.03
C SER A 7 -26.39 -20.99 -23.86
N ARG A 8 -25.77 -21.08 -22.69
CA ARG A 8 -26.03 -20.18 -21.54
C ARG A 8 -25.09 -18.98 -21.63
N GLY A 9 -25.66 -17.84 -22.00
CA GLY A 9 -24.97 -16.55 -21.92
C GLY A 9 -24.65 -16.18 -20.48
N ARG A 10 -23.38 -15.92 -20.20
CA ARG A 10 -22.93 -15.32 -18.94
C ARG A 10 -23.11 -13.81 -19.02
N GLY A 11 -24.09 -13.29 -18.32
CA GLY A 11 -24.27 -11.86 -18.13
C GLY A 11 -23.10 -11.30 -17.30
N ARG A 12 -22.30 -10.43 -17.91
CA ARG A 12 -21.33 -9.60 -17.19
C ARG A 12 -22.10 -8.54 -16.39
N THR A 13 -22.19 -8.71 -15.10
CA THR A 13 -22.64 -7.63 -14.21
C THR A 13 -21.48 -6.65 -14.02
N ASN A 14 -21.59 -5.50 -14.68
CA ASN A 14 -20.70 -4.37 -14.57
C ASN A 14 -20.94 -3.68 -13.22
N ARG A 15 -20.35 -4.17 -12.14
CA ARG A 15 -20.29 -3.46 -10.84
C ARG A 15 -19.04 -2.61 -10.83
N ARG A 16 -19.19 -1.30 -10.96
CA ARG A 16 -18.12 -0.33 -10.71
C ARG A 16 -17.66 -0.44 -9.25
N PRO A 17 -16.36 -0.47 -8.97
CA PRO A 17 -15.86 -0.43 -7.59
C PRO A 17 -16.18 0.91 -6.93
N LEU A 18 -16.66 0.86 -5.71
CA LEU A 18 -17.10 2.01 -4.87
C LEU A 18 -15.94 2.83 -4.26
N ILE A 19 -14.72 2.73 -4.81
CA ILE A 19 -13.49 3.18 -4.11
C ILE A 19 -13.04 4.59 -4.51
N CYS A 20 -13.55 5.15 -5.61
CA CYS A 20 -13.18 6.50 -6.05
C CYS A 20 -14.44 7.36 -6.22
N ARG A 21 -14.81 8.12 -5.21
CA ARG A 21 -15.67 9.30 -5.38
C ARG A 21 -14.75 10.50 -5.62
N GLY A 22 -14.39 10.75 -6.89
CA GLY A 22 -13.71 11.95 -7.30
C GLY A 22 -14.70 13.10 -7.43
N ASN A 23 -14.36 14.26 -6.89
CA ASN A 23 -15.01 15.52 -7.17
C ASN A 23 -14.76 15.88 -8.63
N ASP A 24 -15.83 16.23 -9.34
CA ASP A 24 -15.80 16.65 -10.72
C ASP A 24 -14.99 17.93 -10.93
N SER A 25 -14.22 17.88 -11.97
CA SER A 25 -13.38 18.93 -12.55
C SER A 25 -14.14 20.20 -12.88
N SER A 26 -13.71 21.32 -12.33
CA SER A 26 -13.96 22.66 -12.92
C SER A 26 -12.87 22.98 -13.94
N VAL A 27 -13.32 23.18 -15.17
CA VAL A 27 -12.56 23.62 -16.33
C VAL A 27 -12.07 25.07 -16.09
N CYS A 28 -10.75 25.29 -16.12
CA CYS A 28 -10.18 26.63 -16.17
C CYS A 28 -10.31 27.20 -17.59
N SER A 29 -11.06 28.29 -17.74
CA SER A 29 -11.07 29.16 -18.91
C SER A 29 -10.22 30.38 -18.60
N ASP A 30 -9.28 30.71 -19.51
CA ASP A 30 -8.44 31.90 -19.47
C ASP A 30 -9.25 33.18 -19.57
N PRO A 31 -8.86 34.27 -18.88
CA PRO A 31 -9.33 35.61 -19.18
C PRO A 31 -8.28 36.43 -19.95
N GLY A 32 -8.67 36.95 -21.12
CA GLY A 32 -7.98 38.05 -21.82
C GLY A 32 -8.25 39.40 -21.17
N PRO A 33 -7.51 40.48 -21.60
CA PRO A 33 -7.26 41.63 -20.74
C PRO A 33 -8.14 42.89 -21.03
N ALA A 34 -8.13 43.77 -20.01
CA ALA A 34 -8.25 45.24 -20.05
C ALA A 34 -9.64 45.90 -19.87
N ALA A 35 -9.80 46.75 -18.90
CA ALA A 35 -9.77 48.25 -18.91
C ALA A 35 -10.49 48.85 -17.70
N ASP A 36 -9.76 49.58 -16.94
CA ASP A 36 -9.91 50.87 -16.24
C ASP A 36 -11.33 51.54 -16.11
N LYS A 37 -11.65 51.95 -14.90
CA LYS A 37 -12.03 53.27 -14.36
C LYS A 37 -12.88 53.23 -13.09
N SER A 38 -12.22 53.73 -12.03
CA SER A 38 -12.67 54.60 -10.94
C SER A 38 -14.17 54.72 -10.60
N ILE A 39 -14.53 54.64 -9.31
CA ILE A 39 -14.99 55.74 -8.42
C ILE A 39 -15.41 55.09 -7.07
N GLY A 40 -15.04 55.75 -5.99
CA GLY A 40 -15.15 55.25 -4.62
C GLY A 40 -16.55 55.26 -4.03
N SER A 41 -16.65 54.50 -2.93
CA SER A 41 -17.49 54.80 -1.79
C SER A 41 -17.09 53.93 -0.59
N HIS A 42 -16.81 54.59 0.53
CA HIS A 42 -16.52 53.99 1.81
C HIS A 42 -17.74 53.22 2.35
N HIS A 43 -17.57 51.94 2.58
CA HIS A 43 -18.39 51.23 3.57
C HIS A 43 -17.49 50.31 4.41
N ASN A 44 -17.41 50.67 5.70
CA ASN A 44 -16.84 49.86 6.75
C ASN A 44 -17.53 48.49 6.77
N LEU A 45 -16.85 47.43 6.33
CA LEU A 45 -17.23 46.06 6.56
C LEU A 45 -16.32 45.52 7.64
N ILE A 46 -16.93 45.23 8.78
CA ILE A 46 -16.39 44.48 9.92
C ILE A 46 -15.80 43.19 9.35
N ALA A 47 -14.47 43.08 9.37
CA ALA A 47 -13.77 41.86 9.06
C ALA A 47 -14.10 40.84 10.16
N SER A 48 -15.04 39.94 9.90
CA SER A 48 -15.20 38.74 10.71
C SER A 48 -13.93 37.92 10.57
N ASN A 49 -13.17 37.89 11.64
CA ASN A 49 -11.99 37.03 11.83
C ASN A 49 -12.47 35.57 11.83
N ARG A 50 -12.71 35.00 10.66
CA ARG A 50 -12.79 33.53 10.50
C ARG A 50 -11.35 33.05 10.52
N SER A 51 -10.97 32.48 11.67
CA SER A 51 -9.78 31.64 11.79
C SER A 51 -9.75 30.70 10.58
N PRO A 52 -8.59 30.48 9.93
CA PRO A 52 -8.50 29.52 8.83
C PRO A 52 -8.97 28.17 9.37
N VAL A 53 -10.03 27.63 8.77
CA VAL A 53 -10.46 26.24 8.97
C VAL A 53 -9.21 25.39 8.80
N ASN A 54 -8.81 24.73 9.87
CA ASN A 54 -7.67 23.84 9.93
C ASN A 54 -7.86 22.86 8.75
N ALA A 55 -7.14 23.07 7.65
CA ALA A 55 -7.11 22.10 6.57
C ALA A 55 -6.61 20.82 7.23
N SER A 56 -7.48 19.81 7.37
CA SER A 56 -7.11 18.54 7.94
C SER A 56 -5.89 18.02 7.16
N ARG A 57 -4.74 17.95 7.84
CA ARG A 57 -3.52 17.42 7.21
C ARG A 57 -3.83 16.00 6.81
N CYS A 58 -3.76 15.72 5.52
CA CYS A 58 -3.81 14.36 5.01
C CYS A 58 -2.61 13.62 5.60
N HIS A 59 -2.86 12.54 6.34
CA HIS A 59 -1.81 11.70 6.92
C HIS A 59 -1.39 10.60 5.94
N HIS A 60 -0.29 9.96 6.26
CA HIS A 60 0.19 8.80 5.51
C HIS A 60 0.06 7.54 6.37
N TRP A 61 -0.43 6.47 5.77
CA TRP A 61 -0.45 5.16 6.39
C TRP A 61 0.48 4.22 5.65
N VAL A 62 1.56 3.83 6.30
CA VAL A 62 2.51 2.87 5.76
C VAL A 62 2.01 1.47 6.09
N ILE A 63 1.76 0.66 5.05
CA ILE A 63 1.18 -0.68 5.15
C ILE A 63 2.27 -1.72 4.93
N GLY A 64 2.37 -2.70 5.82
CA GLY A 64 3.32 -3.81 5.74
C GLY A 64 2.98 -4.82 4.63
N ASP A 65 3.75 -5.89 4.59
CA ASP A 65 3.70 -6.92 3.57
C ASP A 65 2.30 -7.54 3.45
N VAL A 66 1.70 -7.44 2.27
CA VAL A 66 0.32 -7.91 1.99
C VAL A 66 0.32 -9.37 1.56
N HIS A 67 1.24 -9.75 0.67
CA HIS A 67 1.39 -11.11 0.18
C HIS A 67 0.07 -11.78 -0.23
N GLY A 68 -0.76 -11.12 -1.04
CA GLY A 68 -2.02 -11.68 -1.51
C GLY A 68 -3.09 -11.90 -0.42
N CYS A 69 -2.95 -11.31 0.77
CA CYS A 69 -3.96 -11.31 1.84
C CYS A 69 -5.06 -10.28 1.52
N HIS A 70 -5.80 -10.54 0.46
CA HIS A 70 -6.78 -9.59 -0.08
C HIS A 70 -7.91 -9.25 0.89
N ARG A 71 -8.41 -10.24 1.67
CA ARG A 71 -9.46 -10.01 2.66
C ARG A 71 -8.97 -9.09 3.78
N ALA A 72 -7.78 -9.40 4.33
CA ALA A 72 -7.16 -8.54 5.34
C ALA A 72 -6.92 -7.12 4.81
N LEU A 73 -6.50 -6.98 3.54
CA LEU A 73 -6.33 -5.69 2.91
C LEU A 73 -7.65 -4.90 2.82
N LEU A 74 -8.75 -5.54 2.42
CA LEU A 74 -10.07 -4.89 2.39
C LEU A 74 -10.53 -4.47 3.80
N GLU A 75 -10.34 -5.32 4.81
CA GLU A 75 -10.67 -5.01 6.20
C GLU A 75 -9.85 -3.83 6.73
N LEU A 76 -8.54 -3.78 6.42
CA LEU A 76 -7.67 -2.67 6.81
C LEU A 76 -8.10 -1.36 6.14
N LEU A 77 -8.37 -1.38 4.83
CA LEU A 77 -8.82 -0.22 4.08
C LEU A 77 -10.18 0.32 4.55
N ALA A 78 -11.05 -0.53 5.09
CA ALA A 78 -12.35 -0.11 5.61
C ALA A 78 -12.26 0.70 6.91
N VAL A 79 -11.18 0.55 7.67
CA VAL A 79 -10.96 1.25 8.94
C VAL A 79 -9.99 2.43 8.86
N LEU A 80 -9.21 2.52 7.79
CA LEU A 80 -8.32 3.66 7.54
C LEU A 80 -9.11 4.86 6.97
N PRO A 81 -8.74 6.11 7.32
CA PRO A 81 -9.38 7.30 6.77
C PRO A 81 -9.33 7.33 5.24
N ALA A 82 -10.45 7.69 4.62
CA ALA A 82 -10.60 7.61 3.16
C ALA A 82 -9.72 8.62 2.41
N ASP A 83 -9.41 9.76 3.02
CA ASP A 83 -8.67 10.86 2.40
C ASP A 83 -7.15 10.77 2.65
N ASP A 84 -6.71 9.87 3.54
CA ASP A 84 -5.30 9.70 3.85
C ASP A 84 -4.57 8.93 2.74
N HIS A 85 -3.28 9.25 2.55
CA HIS A 85 -2.45 8.58 1.54
C HIS A 85 -1.87 7.27 2.08
N LEU A 86 -1.89 6.24 1.26
CA LEU A 86 -1.42 4.90 1.61
C LEU A 86 -0.04 4.63 0.99
N VAL A 87 0.88 4.08 1.77
CA VAL A 87 2.21 3.68 1.29
C VAL A 87 2.40 2.19 1.55
N PHE A 88 2.32 1.37 0.52
CA PHE A 88 2.59 -0.07 0.63
C PHE A 88 4.10 -0.31 0.63
N CYS A 89 4.63 -0.97 1.65
CA CYS A 89 6.06 -1.23 1.82
C CYS A 89 6.65 -2.29 0.86
N GLY A 90 5.93 -2.67 -0.17
CA GLY A 90 6.31 -3.76 -1.08
C GLY A 90 5.68 -5.10 -0.67
N ASP A 91 6.09 -6.15 -1.36
CA ASP A 91 5.64 -7.52 -1.12
C ASP A 91 4.11 -7.65 -1.09
N VAL A 92 3.43 -7.01 -2.05
CA VAL A 92 2.00 -7.21 -2.28
C VAL A 92 1.73 -8.57 -2.90
N ILE A 93 2.70 -9.09 -3.66
CA ILE A 93 2.64 -10.33 -4.43
C ILE A 93 3.16 -11.56 -3.66
N ASN A 94 2.98 -12.72 -4.26
CA ASN A 94 3.40 -14.03 -3.77
C ASN A 94 2.75 -14.48 -2.46
N ARG A 95 2.89 -15.76 -2.12
CA ARG A 95 2.52 -16.46 -0.88
C ARG A 95 1.03 -16.64 -0.64
N GLY A 96 0.21 -15.62 -0.70
CA GLY A 96 -1.21 -15.68 -0.37
C GLY A 96 -2.08 -16.30 -1.46
N SER A 97 -3.36 -16.46 -1.15
CA SER A 97 -4.32 -17.13 -2.03
C SER A 97 -4.97 -16.21 -3.06
N ARG A 98 -4.91 -14.89 -2.88
CA ARG A 98 -5.61 -13.90 -3.71
C ARG A 98 -4.67 -12.79 -4.17
N ILE A 99 -3.61 -13.18 -4.88
CA ILE A 99 -2.53 -12.28 -5.30
C ILE A 99 -3.04 -11.29 -6.36
N GLU A 100 -3.74 -11.77 -7.39
CA GLU A 100 -4.22 -10.93 -8.48
C GLU A 100 -5.17 -9.84 -7.97
N GLU A 101 -6.13 -10.21 -7.11
CA GLU A 101 -7.07 -9.25 -6.55
C GLU A 101 -6.39 -8.20 -5.67
N SER A 102 -5.35 -8.59 -4.92
CA SER A 102 -4.55 -7.66 -4.13
C SER A 102 -3.78 -6.69 -5.01
N MET A 103 -3.13 -7.18 -6.07
CA MET A 103 -2.40 -6.37 -7.04
C MET A 103 -3.33 -5.37 -7.73
N LEU A 104 -4.50 -5.81 -8.20
CA LEU A 104 -5.49 -4.96 -8.87
C LEU A 104 -6.02 -3.88 -7.92
N LEU A 105 -6.34 -4.22 -6.68
CA LEU A 105 -6.82 -3.26 -5.68
C LEU A 105 -5.78 -2.18 -5.37
N VAL A 106 -4.52 -2.58 -5.12
CA VAL A 106 -3.43 -1.63 -4.85
C VAL A 106 -3.16 -0.76 -6.08
N TRP A 107 -3.19 -1.34 -7.28
CA TRP A 107 -3.01 -0.59 -8.52
C TRP A 107 -4.12 0.43 -8.77
N ASP A 108 -5.37 0.08 -8.49
CA ASP A 108 -6.50 1.02 -8.61
C ASP A 108 -6.39 2.17 -7.61
N LEU A 109 -5.94 1.92 -6.38
CA LEU A 109 -5.63 2.97 -5.41
C LEU A 109 -4.51 3.90 -5.89
N MET A 110 -3.47 3.36 -6.53
CA MET A 110 -2.40 4.18 -7.14
C MET A 110 -2.95 5.05 -8.28
N ARG A 111 -3.78 4.50 -9.16
CA ARG A 111 -4.40 5.23 -10.29
C ARG A 111 -5.30 6.38 -9.82
N CYS A 112 -5.93 6.24 -8.66
CA CYS A 112 -6.72 7.30 -8.03
C CYS A 112 -5.87 8.31 -7.24
N GLY A 113 -4.53 8.20 -7.25
CA GLY A 113 -3.63 9.08 -6.50
C GLY A 113 -3.66 8.85 -4.98
N ARG A 114 -4.38 7.82 -4.51
CA ARG A 114 -4.53 7.53 -3.08
C ARG A 114 -3.39 6.68 -2.51
N ALA A 115 -2.61 6.03 -3.33
CA ALA A 115 -1.57 5.13 -2.85
C ALA A 115 -0.25 5.26 -3.62
N THR A 116 0.83 4.88 -2.92
CA THR A 116 2.14 4.56 -3.49
C THR A 116 2.46 3.12 -3.12
N TRP A 117 2.80 2.30 -4.11
CA TRP A 117 3.29 0.94 -3.91
C TRP A 117 4.80 0.94 -4.10
N LEU A 118 5.56 0.62 -3.06
CA LEU A 118 7.01 0.46 -3.11
C LEU A 118 7.38 -0.94 -3.62
N ARG A 119 8.50 -1.06 -4.30
CA ARG A 119 9.01 -2.36 -4.73
C ARG A 119 9.57 -3.11 -3.53
N GLY A 120 9.10 -4.35 -3.30
CA GLY A 120 9.69 -5.30 -2.38
C GLY A 120 10.63 -6.28 -3.07
N ASN A 121 11.24 -7.19 -2.30
CA ASN A 121 12.10 -8.21 -2.87
C ASN A 121 11.32 -9.21 -3.74
N HIS A 122 10.07 -9.51 -3.40
CA HIS A 122 9.25 -10.41 -4.20
C HIS A 122 8.86 -9.82 -5.55
N GLU A 123 8.55 -8.52 -5.64
CA GLU A 123 8.39 -7.83 -6.92
C GLU A 123 9.69 -7.85 -7.72
N GLN A 124 10.85 -7.60 -7.10
CA GLN A 124 12.14 -7.64 -7.78
C GLN A 124 12.47 -9.04 -8.30
N GLU A 125 12.28 -10.08 -7.48
CA GLU A 125 12.51 -11.47 -7.88
C GLU A 125 11.65 -11.87 -9.10
N LEU A 126 10.37 -11.44 -9.14
CA LEU A 126 9.49 -11.67 -10.28
C LEU A 126 9.97 -10.93 -11.53
N ILE A 127 10.36 -9.66 -11.40
CA ILE A 127 10.94 -8.84 -12.47
C ILE A 127 12.17 -9.54 -13.06
N ASP A 128 13.11 -9.95 -12.20
CA ASP A 128 14.36 -10.59 -12.62
C ASP A 128 14.09 -11.93 -13.33
N ALA A 129 13.15 -12.72 -12.80
CA ALA A 129 12.76 -13.99 -13.39
C ALA A 129 12.11 -13.80 -14.77
N LEU A 130 11.28 -12.78 -14.95
CA LEU A 130 10.64 -12.46 -16.23
C LEU A 130 11.64 -11.91 -17.26
N GLN A 131 12.61 -11.10 -16.84
CA GLN A 131 13.64 -10.53 -17.71
C GLN A 131 14.69 -11.56 -18.13
N ALA A 132 15.12 -12.43 -17.21
CA ALA A 132 16.07 -13.49 -17.50
C ALA A 132 15.52 -14.52 -18.48
N ASN A 133 14.19 -14.72 -18.48
CA ASN A 133 13.51 -15.74 -19.28
C ASN A 133 12.70 -15.11 -20.40
N LYS A 134 13.38 -14.76 -21.50
CA LYS A 134 12.71 -14.24 -22.71
C LYS A 134 11.83 -15.27 -23.41
N HIS A 135 11.98 -16.58 -23.12
CA HIS A 135 11.21 -17.67 -23.67
C HIS A 135 10.33 -18.31 -22.59
N SER A 136 9.12 -18.71 -22.93
CA SER A 136 8.13 -19.26 -21.99
C SER A 136 8.59 -20.59 -21.36
N GLY A 137 8.11 -20.89 -20.14
CA GLY A 137 8.29 -22.18 -19.48
C GLY A 137 9.48 -22.28 -18.51
N SER A 138 10.03 -21.16 -18.03
CA SER A 138 11.11 -21.20 -17.05
C SER A 138 10.67 -21.79 -15.71
N LYS A 139 11.46 -22.76 -15.19
CA LYS A 139 11.26 -23.33 -13.85
C LYS A 139 11.31 -22.27 -12.73
N ALA A 140 12.03 -21.16 -12.93
CA ALA A 140 12.10 -20.07 -11.97
C ALA A 140 10.77 -19.33 -11.86
N LEU A 141 10.10 -19.06 -12.98
CA LEU A 141 8.77 -18.45 -13.01
C LEU A 141 7.71 -19.37 -12.41
N LEU A 142 7.76 -20.67 -12.70
CA LEU A 142 6.80 -21.64 -12.16
C LEU A 142 6.89 -21.81 -10.64
N ARG A 143 7.97 -21.36 -10.00
CA ARG A 143 8.14 -21.34 -8.53
C ARG A 143 7.52 -20.13 -7.86
N GLN A 144 7.22 -19.08 -8.63
CA GLN A 144 6.58 -17.88 -8.11
C GLN A 144 5.08 -18.11 -7.96
N ASP A 145 4.55 -17.98 -6.75
CA ASP A 145 3.11 -18.16 -6.49
C ASP A 145 2.25 -17.22 -7.35
N THR A 146 2.76 -16.03 -7.64
CA THR A 146 2.12 -15.07 -8.54
C THR A 146 1.95 -15.64 -9.95
N CYS A 147 2.99 -16.29 -10.50
CA CYS A 147 2.89 -16.93 -11.82
C CYS A 147 2.01 -18.19 -11.80
N GLN A 148 1.88 -18.86 -10.67
CA GLN A 148 0.95 -19.98 -10.52
C GLN A 148 -0.51 -19.52 -10.57
N GLN A 149 -0.81 -18.32 -10.07
CA GLN A 149 -2.18 -17.76 -10.07
C GLN A 149 -2.51 -17.02 -11.37
N LEU A 150 -1.64 -16.15 -11.85
CA LEU A 150 -1.88 -15.32 -13.04
C LEU A 150 -1.49 -15.97 -14.34
N GLY A 151 -0.69 -17.03 -14.31
CA GLY A 151 0.02 -17.54 -15.47
C GLY A 151 1.16 -16.63 -15.93
N GLU A 152 2.03 -17.14 -16.80
CA GLU A 152 3.20 -16.38 -17.30
C GLU A 152 2.77 -15.14 -18.10
N ALA A 153 1.72 -15.23 -18.91
CA ALA A 153 1.21 -14.11 -19.71
C ALA A 153 0.72 -12.97 -18.78
N GLY A 154 -0.08 -13.29 -17.77
CA GLY A 154 -0.54 -12.30 -16.78
C GLY A 154 0.62 -11.64 -16.05
N CYS A 155 1.66 -12.40 -15.65
CA CYS A 155 2.86 -11.81 -15.05
C CYS A 155 3.60 -10.87 -16.00
N ARG A 156 3.68 -11.20 -17.31
CA ARG A 156 4.32 -10.33 -18.31
C ARG A 156 3.56 -9.02 -18.52
N ASP A 157 2.23 -9.05 -18.44
CA ASP A 157 1.40 -7.84 -18.51
C ASP A 157 1.66 -6.88 -17.34
N TRP A 158 2.08 -7.41 -16.19
CA TRP A 158 2.47 -6.63 -15.03
C TRP A 158 3.92 -6.12 -15.06
N LEU A 159 4.81 -6.70 -15.87
CA LEU A 159 6.25 -6.42 -15.84
C LEU A 159 6.57 -4.92 -15.96
N HIS A 160 5.92 -4.21 -16.88
CA HIS A 160 6.14 -2.78 -17.07
C HIS A 160 5.75 -1.97 -15.82
N ARG A 161 4.62 -2.31 -15.19
CA ARG A 161 4.13 -1.65 -13.98
C ARG A 161 5.05 -1.90 -12.79
N LEU A 162 5.46 -3.15 -12.59
CA LEU A 162 6.37 -3.53 -11.50
C LEU A 162 7.74 -2.86 -11.63
N ASN A 163 8.25 -2.70 -12.86
CA ASN A 163 9.52 -2.00 -13.10
C ASN A 163 9.47 -0.50 -12.77
N GLN A 164 8.29 0.10 -12.71
CA GLN A 164 8.12 1.52 -12.37
C GLN A 164 7.91 1.77 -10.88
N LEU A 165 7.77 0.72 -10.06
CA LEU A 165 7.57 0.87 -8.62
C LEU A 165 8.78 1.55 -7.98
N PRO A 166 8.58 2.62 -7.19
CA PRO A 166 9.66 3.29 -6.46
C PRO A 166 10.22 2.39 -5.36
N LEU A 167 11.47 2.63 -4.97
CA LEU A 167 12.14 1.91 -3.89
C LEU A 167 11.98 2.60 -2.53
N VAL A 168 11.67 3.90 -2.53
CA VAL A 168 11.59 4.74 -1.33
C VAL A 168 10.44 5.72 -1.47
N PHE A 169 9.68 5.90 -0.41
CA PHE A 169 8.80 7.05 -0.20
C PHE A 169 9.42 7.99 0.84
N ARG A 170 9.29 9.31 0.65
CA ARG A 170 9.81 10.30 1.59
C ARG A 170 8.69 11.21 2.06
N GLY A 171 8.45 11.22 3.37
CA GLY A 171 7.60 12.15 4.09
C GLY A 171 8.41 13.24 4.81
N ASP A 172 7.74 14.04 5.60
CA ASP A 172 8.37 15.09 6.40
C ASP A 172 9.00 14.47 7.67
N GLY A 173 10.32 14.41 7.72
CA GLY A 173 11.07 13.80 8.82
C GLY A 173 11.04 12.28 8.89
N TRP A 174 10.48 11.60 7.88
CA TRP A 174 10.45 10.15 7.80
C TRP A 174 10.57 9.63 6.37
N SER A 175 10.83 8.34 6.23
CA SER A 175 10.81 7.64 4.94
C SER A 175 10.29 6.22 5.11
N ALA A 176 9.80 5.63 4.01
CA ALA A 176 9.45 4.22 3.94
C ALA A 176 10.24 3.55 2.82
N THR A 177 10.70 2.33 3.06
CA THR A 177 11.33 1.44 2.08
C THR A 177 11.05 0.00 2.46
N HIS A 178 11.24 -0.96 1.54
CA HIS A 178 10.85 -2.34 1.83
C HIS A 178 11.64 -2.92 3.02
N ALA A 179 12.97 -2.96 2.97
CA ALA A 179 13.78 -3.62 4.01
C ALA A 179 14.77 -2.69 4.71
N GLY A 180 15.25 -1.63 4.06
CA GLY A 180 16.18 -0.69 4.65
C GLY A 180 17.12 -0.06 3.64
N PHE A 181 18.27 0.41 4.15
CA PHE A 181 19.32 1.04 3.37
C PHE A 181 20.67 0.41 3.65
N THR A 182 21.53 0.36 2.64
CA THR A 182 22.96 0.02 2.80
C THR A 182 23.69 1.11 3.59
N ALA A 183 24.91 0.85 4.01
CA ALA A 183 25.78 1.86 4.65
C ALA A 183 26.03 3.09 3.75
N SER A 184 26.02 2.90 2.40
CA SER A 184 26.12 4.02 1.44
C SER A 184 24.80 4.78 1.24
N GLY A 185 23.69 4.36 1.87
CA GLY A 185 22.39 5.01 1.76
C GLY A 185 21.56 4.60 0.55
N GLN A 186 21.94 3.53 -0.15
CA GLN A 186 21.12 2.98 -1.22
C GLN A 186 20.03 2.07 -0.63
N PRO A 187 18.80 2.08 -1.18
CA PRO A 187 17.76 1.14 -0.78
C PRO A 187 18.24 -0.30 -1.00
N ASP A 188 18.00 -1.16 0.00
CA ASP A 188 18.27 -2.59 -0.06
C ASP A 188 16.97 -3.33 0.22
N LEU A 189 16.60 -4.27 -0.64
CA LEU A 189 15.32 -4.98 -0.56
C LEU A 189 15.37 -6.23 0.31
N SER A 190 16.54 -6.58 0.87
CA SER A 190 16.75 -7.83 1.62
C SER A 190 17.52 -7.66 2.93
N ILE A 191 18.03 -6.47 3.21
CA ILE A 191 18.77 -6.18 4.44
C ILE A 191 17.89 -6.40 5.68
N ARG A 192 18.50 -6.84 6.79
CA ARG A 192 17.79 -7.14 8.05
C ARG A 192 18.50 -6.45 9.24
N GLU A 193 18.82 -7.20 10.28
CA GLU A 193 19.38 -6.70 11.55
C GLU A 193 20.59 -5.79 11.40
N SER A 194 21.42 -5.98 10.39
CA SER A 194 22.58 -5.11 10.14
C SER A 194 22.14 -3.65 9.95
N PHE A 195 21.01 -3.42 9.24
CA PHE A 195 20.48 -2.08 9.08
C PHE A 195 19.98 -1.52 10.42
N TRP A 196 19.20 -2.28 11.18
CA TRP A 196 18.61 -1.78 12.43
C TRP A 196 19.65 -1.42 13.48
N LYS A 197 20.78 -2.14 13.50
CA LYS A 197 21.87 -1.93 14.45
C LYS A 197 22.79 -0.78 14.09
N THR A 198 22.85 -0.38 12.82
CA THR A 198 23.86 0.59 12.33
C THR A 198 23.26 1.85 11.72
N TYR A 199 21.93 1.98 11.69
CA TYR A 199 21.28 3.13 11.08
C TYR A 199 21.56 4.42 11.83
N ASP A 200 22.13 5.40 11.15
CA ASP A 200 22.58 6.68 11.68
C ASP A 200 21.53 7.79 11.71
N GLY A 201 20.31 7.51 11.21
CA GLY A 201 19.20 8.47 11.21
C GLY A 201 19.19 9.46 10.06
N ARG A 202 20.08 9.34 9.06
CA ARG A 202 20.24 10.29 7.94
C ARG A 202 18.96 10.49 7.10
N PHE A 203 18.01 9.57 7.12
CA PHE A 203 16.74 9.64 6.41
C PHE A 203 15.54 9.87 7.35
N GLY A 204 15.80 10.37 8.57
CA GLY A 204 14.76 10.53 9.60
C GLY A 204 14.32 9.18 10.17
N ARG A 205 13.06 9.09 10.58
CA ARG A 205 12.44 7.80 10.95
C ARG A 205 12.23 6.95 9.69
N VAL A 206 12.63 5.68 9.71
CA VAL A 206 12.44 4.75 8.59
C VAL A 206 11.42 3.69 8.95
N VAL A 207 10.39 3.54 8.12
CA VAL A 207 9.36 2.49 8.25
C VAL A 207 9.68 1.40 7.23
N ILE A 208 9.74 0.14 7.69
CA ILE A 208 10.09 -1.01 6.87
C ILE A 208 9.17 -2.21 7.09
N GLY A 209 9.03 -3.04 6.05
CA GLY A 209 8.40 -4.36 6.06
C GLY A 209 9.41 -5.51 6.14
N HIS A 210 9.29 -6.47 5.22
CA HIS A 210 10.25 -7.53 4.87
C HIS A 210 10.53 -8.59 5.94
N THR A 211 10.63 -8.22 7.18
CA THR A 211 11.03 -9.14 8.25
C THR A 211 9.86 -9.35 9.21
N PRO A 212 9.16 -10.51 9.12
CA PRO A 212 8.00 -10.78 9.95
C PRO A 212 8.32 -10.70 11.45
N ARG A 213 7.51 -9.94 12.18
CA ARG A 213 7.58 -9.75 13.64
C ARG A 213 6.23 -10.09 14.27
N PRO A 214 6.18 -10.50 15.55
CA PRO A 214 4.91 -10.77 16.22
C PRO A 214 4.00 -9.56 16.32
N GLN A 215 4.59 -8.38 16.37
CA GLN A 215 3.93 -7.08 16.52
C GLN A 215 4.78 -6.00 15.82
N VAL A 216 4.19 -4.82 15.62
CA VAL A 216 4.96 -3.65 15.18
C VAL A 216 6.06 -3.35 16.20
N GLU A 217 7.31 -3.36 15.75
CA GLU A 217 8.48 -3.07 16.60
C GLU A 217 9.04 -1.68 16.29
N ARG A 218 9.43 -0.98 17.34
CA ARG A 218 10.06 0.35 17.25
C ARG A 218 11.48 0.26 17.82
N HIS A 219 12.44 0.62 16.97
CA HIS A 219 13.86 0.74 17.35
C HIS A 219 14.25 2.19 17.12
N GLU A 220 14.44 2.96 18.15
CA GLU A 220 14.81 4.38 18.09
C GLU A 220 14.25 5.16 16.87
N ARG A 221 14.82 4.93 15.68
CA ARG A 221 14.46 5.61 14.42
C ARG A 221 13.93 4.67 13.33
N ILE A 222 13.67 3.41 13.66
CA ILE A 222 13.17 2.42 12.71
C ILE A 222 11.89 1.81 13.25
N VAL A 223 10.91 1.63 12.37
CA VAL A 223 9.65 0.95 12.69
C VAL A 223 9.48 -0.24 11.73
N LEU A 224 9.39 -1.45 12.30
CA LEU A 224 9.14 -2.68 11.57
C LEU A 224 7.64 -2.98 11.61
N ILE A 225 7.01 -3.06 10.45
CA ILE A 225 5.55 -3.19 10.33
C ILE A 225 5.08 -4.46 9.62
N ASP A 226 5.99 -5.29 9.11
CA ASP A 226 5.60 -6.63 8.67
C ASP A 226 5.27 -7.48 9.89
N THR A 227 3.98 -7.77 10.09
CA THR A 227 3.49 -8.57 11.21
C THR A 227 2.94 -9.91 10.77
N GLY A 228 3.41 -10.39 9.62
CA GLY A 228 3.21 -11.76 9.16
C GLY A 228 1.78 -12.08 8.73
N ALA A 229 1.09 -11.17 8.07
CA ALA A 229 -0.31 -11.34 7.66
C ALA A 229 -0.57 -12.67 6.95
N VAL A 230 0.27 -13.06 6.00
CA VAL A 230 0.13 -14.30 5.21
C VAL A 230 0.42 -15.57 6.03
N TYR A 231 1.01 -15.43 7.20
CA TYR A 231 1.30 -16.55 8.12
C TYR A 231 0.28 -16.67 9.24
N GLY A 232 -0.85 -15.95 9.15
CA GLY A 232 -1.88 -15.93 10.18
C GLY A 232 -1.58 -14.94 11.31
N GLY A 233 -0.62 -14.03 11.13
CA GLY A 233 -0.38 -12.87 11.97
C GLY A 233 -1.34 -11.72 11.64
N LEU A 234 -0.85 -10.49 11.68
CA LEU A 234 -1.64 -9.28 11.43
C LEU A 234 -1.17 -8.58 10.16
N LEU A 235 -2.08 -7.89 9.46
CA LEU A 235 -1.73 -6.87 8.49
C LEU A 235 -1.75 -5.53 9.21
N SER A 236 -0.61 -4.84 9.23
CA SER A 236 -0.40 -3.61 9.99
C SER A 236 -0.28 -2.40 9.09
N ALA A 237 -0.89 -1.30 9.53
CA ALA A 237 -0.66 0.05 9.02
C ALA A 237 -0.11 0.93 10.15
N PHE A 238 0.89 1.75 9.83
CA PHE A 238 1.52 2.70 10.75
C PHE A 238 1.45 4.12 10.18
N CYS A 239 1.03 5.08 11.00
CA CYS A 239 1.02 6.49 10.64
C CYS A 239 2.24 7.19 11.24
N PRO A 240 3.24 7.61 10.43
CA PRO A 240 4.46 8.23 10.96
C PRO A 240 4.24 9.60 11.62
N GLU A 241 3.21 10.32 11.22
CA GLU A 241 2.88 11.67 11.73
C GLU A 241 2.27 11.63 13.13
N THR A 242 1.53 10.56 13.47
CA THR A 242 0.80 10.43 14.74
C THR A 242 1.28 9.30 15.62
N ASP A 243 2.19 8.46 15.12
CA ASP A 243 2.67 7.22 15.75
C ASP A 243 1.56 6.15 15.95
N ALA A 244 0.40 6.33 15.28
CA ALA A 244 -0.72 5.43 15.39
C ALA A 244 -0.49 4.13 14.62
N VAL A 245 -1.05 3.04 15.12
CA VAL A 245 -1.03 1.71 14.49
C VAL A 245 -2.46 1.20 14.35
N VAL A 246 -2.80 0.73 13.17
CA VAL A 246 -4.04 0.00 12.89
C VAL A 246 -3.68 -1.39 12.39
N GLN A 247 -4.37 -2.41 12.90
CA GLN A 247 -4.07 -3.80 12.58
C GLN A 247 -5.35 -4.61 12.40
N VAL A 248 -5.34 -5.52 11.43
CA VAL A 248 -6.41 -6.49 11.19
C VAL A 248 -5.82 -7.91 11.13
N LEU A 249 -6.67 -8.93 11.31
CA LEU A 249 -6.22 -10.32 11.18
C LEU A 249 -5.81 -10.63 9.73
N GLY A 250 -4.64 -11.23 9.57
CA GLY A 250 -4.17 -11.74 8.29
C GLY A 250 -5.00 -12.92 7.79
N ASP A 251 -4.80 -13.32 6.53
CA ASP A 251 -5.49 -14.46 5.93
C ASP A 251 -4.86 -15.76 6.43
N ARG A 252 -5.69 -16.66 6.95
CA ARG A 252 -5.25 -17.94 7.55
C ARG A 252 -5.03 -19.06 6.53
N ASP A 253 -5.08 -18.76 5.25
CA ASP A 253 -5.15 -19.75 4.16
C ASP A 253 -3.85 -20.50 3.90
N ARG A 254 -2.75 -20.16 4.59
CA ARG A 254 -1.45 -20.84 4.45
C ARG A 254 -0.98 -21.53 5.73
N LYS A 255 -0.13 -22.55 5.54
CA LYS A 255 0.59 -23.21 6.63
C LYS A 255 1.41 -22.17 7.41
N PRO A 256 1.40 -22.21 8.75
CA PRO A 256 2.17 -21.31 9.58
C PRO A 256 3.65 -21.28 9.18
N TYR A 257 4.28 -20.12 9.23
CA TYR A 257 5.72 -19.99 9.05
C TYR A 257 6.46 -20.91 10.07
N PRO A 258 7.52 -21.62 9.67
CA PRO A 258 8.21 -22.58 10.56
C PRO A 258 8.67 -22.02 11.91
N ARG A 259 8.84 -20.70 12.01
CA ARG A 259 9.20 -19.96 13.24
C ARG A 259 8.01 -19.37 13.99
N ALA A 260 6.78 -19.54 13.51
CA ALA A 260 5.58 -19.02 14.19
C ALA A 260 5.34 -19.63 15.59
N LYS A 261 6.10 -20.63 15.99
CA LYS A 261 6.10 -21.14 17.37
C LYS A 261 6.57 -20.10 18.39
N ASP A 262 7.35 -19.11 17.94
CA ASP A 262 7.85 -17.99 18.76
C ASP A 262 6.90 -16.78 18.75
N LEU A 263 5.89 -16.77 17.88
CA LEU A 263 4.87 -15.74 17.79
C LEU A 263 3.82 -15.98 18.89
N LYS A 264 4.07 -15.48 20.11
CA LYS A 264 3.05 -15.44 21.16
C LYS A 264 1.82 -14.70 20.62
N ARG A 265 0.67 -15.36 20.65
CA ARG A 265 -0.63 -14.73 20.29
C ARG A 265 -0.82 -13.47 21.13
N VAL A 266 -0.77 -12.32 20.49
CA VAL A 266 -1.26 -11.09 21.10
C VAL A 266 -2.78 -11.12 20.94
N PRO A 267 -3.57 -10.92 22.03
CA PRO A 267 -5.02 -10.78 21.90
C PRO A 267 -5.33 -9.59 20.98
N ALA A 268 -6.35 -9.74 20.14
CA ALA A 268 -6.86 -8.64 19.34
C ALA A 268 -7.22 -7.49 20.29
N VAL A 269 -6.48 -6.38 20.20
CA VAL A 269 -6.91 -5.13 20.83
C VAL A 269 -8.08 -4.64 19.98
N LEU A 270 -9.29 -4.90 20.46
CA LEU A 270 -10.51 -4.31 19.94
C LEU A 270 -10.33 -2.81 19.93
N ALA A 271 -10.68 -2.17 18.81
CA ALA A 271 -10.81 -0.73 18.70
C ALA A 271 -11.57 -0.24 19.94
N GLY A 272 -10.97 0.70 20.68
CA GLY A 272 -11.59 1.28 21.86
C GLY A 272 -12.95 1.88 21.50
N ASP A 273 -13.92 1.56 22.32
CA ASP A 273 -15.29 2.06 22.28
C ASP A 273 -15.28 3.62 22.29
N PRO A 274 -15.88 4.32 21.34
CA PRO A 274 -16.01 5.77 21.39
C PRO A 274 -17.25 6.12 22.23
N GLY A 275 -17.12 6.04 23.55
CA GLY A 275 -18.24 6.32 24.44
C GLY A 275 -17.80 6.74 25.83
N SER A 276 -17.65 8.03 25.98
CA SER A 276 -17.97 8.86 27.15
C SER A 276 -16.95 9.99 27.36
N CYS A 277 -17.24 11.13 26.83
CA CYS A 277 -17.35 12.42 27.55
C CYS A 277 -17.87 13.47 26.59
#